data_198d21506160b96e511c5ba7ebba4c77
#
_entry.id   198d21506160b96e511c5ba7ebba4c77
#
_cell.length_a   1.000
_cell.length_b   1.000
_cell.length_c   1.000
_cell.angle_alpha   90.00
_cell.angle_beta   90.00
_cell.angle_gamma   90.00
#
_symmetry.space_group_name_H-M   'P 1'
#
loop_
_entity.id
_entity.type
_entity.pdbx_description
1 polymer ?
#
loop_
_entity_poly.entity_id
_entity_poly.type
_entity_poly.pdbx_seq_one_letter_code
_entity_poly.pdbx_strand_id
1 'polypeptide(L)'
;MKNGILFLCLTAIVSCKETSKEVQQEDKVAIEQTTTTTQPAAKKPLSPHTSAMAMVGDAHIHFDYSSPGVRNRIVFGGLLPYDVVWQAGAHMATWMETNKDLNINGKKLKAGKYGFFVIPNQDQWTIIFNTNWDQHGKDEYDKKDDVLRF
;
A
#
# COMPACT_ATOMS: atom_id res chain seq x y z
N MET A 1 -7.62 -37.44 54.69
CA MET A 1 -8.75 -38.26 54.23
C MET A 1 -8.65 -38.37 52.76
N LYS A 2 -8.09 -39.48 52.35
CA LYS A 2 -8.68 -40.57 51.56
C LYS A 2 -8.85 -40.18 50.09
N ASN A 3 -8.14 -40.79 49.32
CA ASN A 3 -8.04 -41.96 48.44
C ASN A 3 -8.02 -41.42 46.99
N GLY A 4 -7.11 -41.68 46.08
CA GLY A 4 -6.47 -42.95 45.69
C GLY A 4 -7.33 -43.65 44.64
N ILE A 5 -6.88 -43.69 43.40
CA ILE A 5 -7.00 -44.88 42.55
C ILE A 5 -6.11 -44.66 41.31
N LEU A 6 -5.11 -45.49 41.31
CA LEU A 6 -4.19 -45.88 40.24
C LEU A 6 -4.91 -46.79 39.27
N PHE A 7 -4.84 -46.57 37.96
CA PHE A 7 -5.10 -47.60 36.96
C PHE A 7 -4.00 -47.63 35.93
N LEU A 8 -3.26 -48.67 36.01
CA LEU A 8 -2.21 -49.20 35.18
C LEU A 8 -2.83 -50.22 34.19
N CYS A 9 -2.64 -50.10 32.90
CA CYS A 9 -2.77 -51.15 31.88
C CYS A 9 -1.90 -50.72 30.70
N LEU A 10 -0.84 -51.22 30.45
CA LEU A 10 -0.09 -52.42 30.05
C LEU A 10 -0.55 -53.10 28.78
N THR A 11 0.41 -53.18 27.81
CA THR A 11 0.60 -54.07 26.66
C THR A 11 -0.30 -53.84 25.45
N ALA A 12 0.21 -53.89 24.18
CA ALA A 12 1.08 -54.92 23.61
C ALA A 12 1.81 -54.41 22.33
N ILE A 13 3.00 -54.87 22.21
CA ILE A 13 3.86 -54.86 21.02
C ILE A 13 3.35 -55.88 20.01
N VAL A 14 3.25 -55.52 18.72
CA VAL A 14 3.27 -56.52 17.62
C VAL A 14 4.27 -56.06 16.58
N SER A 15 5.33 -56.83 16.53
CA SER A 15 6.36 -56.89 15.51
C SER A 15 5.90 -57.84 14.41
N CYS A 16 6.04 -57.49 13.15
CA CYS A 16 6.17 -58.37 11.98
C CYS A 16 6.94 -57.58 10.94
N LYS A 17 8.20 -57.79 10.76
CA LYS A 17 9.01 -58.77 9.99
C LYS A 17 8.82 -58.68 8.48
N GLU A 18 9.97 -58.39 7.86
CA GLU A 18 10.35 -58.33 6.45
C GLU A 18 9.80 -59.44 5.57
N THR A 19 9.56 -59.08 4.30
CA THR A 19 9.90 -59.99 3.19
C THR A 19 10.24 -59.16 1.95
N SER A 20 11.49 -59.22 1.57
CA SER A 20 12.04 -58.78 0.29
C SER A 20 11.44 -59.61 -0.85
N LYS A 21 11.08 -58.94 -1.94
CA LYS A 21 11.14 -59.52 -3.30
C LYS A 21 11.58 -58.44 -4.26
N GLU A 22 12.79 -58.63 -4.72
CA GLU A 22 13.46 -58.05 -5.87
C GLU A 22 12.78 -58.58 -7.14
N VAL A 23 12.30 -57.71 -8.03
CA VAL A 23 12.09 -58.04 -9.45
C VAL A 23 12.46 -56.78 -10.25
N GLN A 24 13.32 -57.05 -11.22
CA GLN A 24 14.05 -56.23 -12.18
C GLN A 24 13.15 -55.26 -12.99
N GLN A 25 13.60 -54.05 -13.12
CA GLN A 25 14.08 -53.34 -14.32
C GLN A 25 13.22 -53.37 -15.58
N GLU A 26 12.65 -52.23 -15.91
CA GLU A 26 12.59 -51.71 -17.27
C GLU A 26 12.61 -50.21 -17.29
N ASP A 27 13.64 -49.67 -17.96
CA ASP A 27 13.85 -48.26 -18.27
C ASP A 27 12.68 -47.73 -19.12
N LYS A 28 11.91 -46.76 -18.58
CA LYS A 28 11.18 -45.80 -19.39
C LYS A 28 11.60 -44.41 -18.99
N VAL A 29 12.50 -43.86 -19.81
CA VAL A 29 12.82 -42.45 -19.84
C VAL A 29 11.51 -41.69 -20.14
N ALA A 30 10.86 -41.19 -19.10
CA ALA A 30 9.82 -40.18 -19.23
C ALA A 30 10.51 -38.84 -19.42
N ILE A 31 10.49 -38.34 -20.66
CA ILE A 31 10.86 -36.98 -20.97
C ILE A 31 9.80 -36.09 -20.30
N GLU A 32 10.16 -35.56 -19.13
CA GLU A 32 9.37 -34.55 -18.44
C GLU A 32 9.48 -33.25 -19.27
N GLN A 33 8.49 -33.04 -20.13
CA GLN A 33 8.32 -31.76 -20.83
C GLN A 33 8.00 -30.70 -19.75
N THR A 34 9.03 -30.02 -19.31
CA THR A 34 8.90 -28.77 -18.53
C THR A 34 8.22 -27.74 -19.44
N THR A 35 6.90 -27.69 -19.43
CA THR A 35 6.16 -26.58 -20.01
C THR A 35 6.44 -25.35 -19.16
N THR A 36 7.45 -24.59 -19.56
CA THR A 36 7.68 -23.25 -19.04
C THR A 36 6.49 -22.39 -19.47
N THR A 37 5.48 -22.32 -18.62
CA THR A 37 4.38 -21.36 -18.79
C THR A 37 4.98 -19.97 -18.60
N THR A 38 5.34 -19.33 -19.69
CA THR A 38 5.75 -17.92 -19.69
C THR A 38 4.52 -17.09 -19.32
N GLN A 39 4.34 -16.83 -18.03
CA GLN A 39 3.31 -15.91 -17.54
C GLN A 39 3.59 -14.53 -18.16
N PRO A 40 2.62 -13.92 -18.87
CA PRO A 40 2.83 -12.58 -19.45
C PRO A 40 3.24 -11.62 -18.35
N ALA A 41 4.35 -10.92 -18.52
CA ALA A 41 4.80 -9.92 -17.56
C ALA A 41 3.67 -8.91 -17.31
N ALA A 42 3.19 -8.84 -16.07
CA ALA A 42 2.13 -7.92 -15.69
C ALA A 42 2.56 -6.49 -16.05
N LYS A 43 1.76 -5.82 -16.88
CA LYS A 43 2.03 -4.42 -17.26
C LYS A 43 2.06 -3.58 -15.98
N LYS A 44 3.17 -2.87 -15.73
CA LYS A 44 3.28 -1.96 -14.61
C LYS A 44 2.14 -0.93 -14.65
N PRO A 45 1.47 -0.65 -13.52
CA PRO A 45 0.42 0.36 -13.48
C PRO A 45 0.96 1.72 -13.93
N LEU A 46 0.14 2.48 -14.65
CA LEU A 46 0.52 3.79 -15.19
C LEU A 46 0.62 4.89 -14.11
N SER A 47 0.00 4.63 -12.97
CA SER A 47 0.01 5.49 -11.79
C SER A 47 0.11 4.58 -10.56
N PRO A 48 1.31 4.05 -10.25
CA PRO A 48 1.49 3.14 -9.12
C PRO A 48 1.16 3.86 -7.81
N HIS A 49 0.49 3.14 -6.92
CA HIS A 49 0.28 3.58 -5.54
C HIS A 49 1.61 3.52 -4.77
N THR A 50 1.87 4.53 -3.95
CA THR A 50 3.10 4.66 -3.18
C THR A 50 2.89 5.54 -1.95
N SER A 51 3.88 5.56 -1.06
CA SER A 51 3.89 6.43 0.12
C SER A 51 5.27 7.02 0.37
N ALA A 52 5.30 8.09 1.14
CA ALA A 52 6.53 8.71 1.63
C ALA A 52 6.37 9.06 3.11
N MET A 53 7.43 8.88 3.89
CA MET A 53 7.44 9.17 5.32
C MET A 53 8.67 10.01 5.66
N ALA A 54 8.50 10.92 6.62
CA ALA A 54 9.59 11.74 7.14
C ALA A 54 9.37 12.10 8.60
N MET A 55 10.47 12.39 9.31
CA MET A 55 10.44 13.02 10.63
C MET A 55 10.72 14.53 10.47
N VAL A 56 9.92 15.36 11.08
CA VAL A 56 10.13 16.81 11.20
C VAL A 56 10.12 17.15 12.69
N GLY A 57 11.32 17.32 13.28
CA GLY A 57 11.46 17.32 14.73
C GLY A 57 11.03 15.97 15.31
N ASP A 58 10.04 15.96 16.19
CA ASP A 58 9.41 14.78 16.79
C ASP A 58 8.09 14.38 16.10
N ALA A 59 7.70 15.08 15.04
CA ALA A 59 6.52 14.77 14.24
C ALA A 59 6.84 13.73 13.16
N HIS A 60 6.10 12.64 13.14
CA HIS A 60 6.08 11.70 12.03
C HIS A 60 5.05 12.16 11.00
N ILE A 61 5.49 12.33 9.76
CA ILE A 61 4.66 12.73 8.64
C ILE A 61 4.61 11.58 7.63
N HIS A 62 3.41 11.23 7.20
CA HIS A 62 3.16 10.20 6.20
C HIS A 62 2.32 10.78 5.07
N PHE A 63 2.79 10.66 3.83
CA PHE A 63 2.03 10.91 2.62
C PHE A 63 1.70 9.60 1.93
N ASP A 64 0.49 9.51 1.39
CA ASP A 64 0.02 8.39 0.59
C ASP A 64 -0.59 8.94 -0.70
N TYR A 65 -0.18 8.39 -1.86
CA TYR A 65 -0.56 8.93 -3.16
C TYR A 65 -0.39 7.91 -4.28
N SER A 66 -1.02 8.15 -5.41
CA SER A 66 -0.71 7.47 -6.66
C SER A 66 0.14 8.36 -7.55
N SER A 67 1.29 7.85 -8.01
CA SER A 67 2.30 8.60 -8.75
C SER A 67 2.09 8.47 -10.27
N PRO A 68 1.40 9.42 -10.94
CA PRO A 68 1.17 9.35 -12.39
C PRO A 68 2.43 9.67 -13.18
N GLY A 69 2.72 8.86 -14.20
CA GLY A 69 3.82 9.13 -15.13
C GLY A 69 3.51 10.30 -16.06
N VAL A 70 4.49 11.14 -16.33
CA VAL A 70 4.38 12.29 -17.26
C VAL A 70 4.10 11.84 -18.69
N ARG A 71 4.74 10.79 -19.18
CA ARG A 71 4.56 10.16 -20.50
C ARG A 71 4.59 11.15 -21.66
N ASN A 72 5.58 12.02 -21.68
CA ASN A 72 5.81 13.07 -22.70
C ASN A 72 4.61 14.04 -22.89
N ARG A 73 3.75 14.21 -21.88
CA ARG A 73 2.66 15.18 -21.91
C ARG A 73 3.07 16.48 -21.25
N ILE A 74 2.54 17.60 -21.75
CA ILE A 74 2.55 18.86 -21.02
C ILE A 74 1.58 18.69 -19.84
N VAL A 75 2.12 18.67 -18.61
CA VAL A 75 1.32 18.43 -17.41
C VAL A 75 0.65 19.72 -16.94
N PHE A 76 1.43 20.69 -16.49
CA PHE A 76 0.90 21.96 -15.98
C PHE A 76 0.62 22.92 -17.14
N GLY A 77 -0.58 23.52 -17.15
CA GLY A 77 -1.09 24.32 -18.24
C GLY A 77 -1.61 23.50 -19.45
N GLY A 78 -1.42 22.17 -19.41
CA GLY A 78 -1.93 21.23 -20.41
C GLY A 78 -2.94 20.26 -19.79
N LEU A 79 -2.47 19.10 -19.31
CA LEU A 79 -3.31 18.09 -18.67
C LEU A 79 -3.98 18.62 -17.39
N LEU A 80 -3.26 19.40 -16.59
CA LEU A 80 -3.70 20.06 -15.39
C LEU A 80 -3.77 21.59 -15.67
N PRO A 81 -4.96 22.16 -15.78
CA PRO A 81 -5.11 23.60 -15.94
C PRO A 81 -4.51 24.34 -14.73
N TYR A 82 -3.97 25.52 -14.98
CA TYR A 82 -3.60 26.43 -13.89
C TYR A 82 -4.84 26.97 -13.17
N ASP A 83 -4.66 27.38 -11.94
CA ASP A 83 -5.67 27.96 -11.05
C ASP A 83 -6.86 27.02 -10.72
N VAL A 84 -6.67 25.71 -10.96
CA VAL A 84 -7.67 24.68 -10.66
C VAL A 84 -7.12 23.74 -9.59
N VAL A 85 -7.96 23.36 -8.61
CA VAL A 85 -7.62 22.39 -7.57
C VAL A 85 -7.30 21.04 -8.22
N TRP A 86 -6.20 20.45 -7.76
CA TRP A 86 -5.74 19.11 -8.13
C TRP A 86 -5.41 18.32 -6.86
N GLN A 87 -5.79 17.04 -6.83
CA GLN A 87 -5.54 16.10 -5.72
C GLN A 87 -4.06 15.68 -5.56
N ALA A 88 -3.14 16.36 -6.23
CA ALA A 88 -1.69 16.13 -6.18
C ALA A 88 -1.25 14.68 -6.46
N GLY A 89 -2.04 13.96 -7.28
CA GLY A 89 -1.82 12.55 -7.60
C GLY A 89 -2.76 12.06 -8.67
N ALA A 90 -3.05 10.75 -8.67
CA ALA A 90 -4.04 10.09 -9.51
C ALA A 90 -4.92 9.17 -8.66
N HIS A 91 -6.10 8.81 -9.17
CA HIS A 91 -7.10 7.97 -8.49
C HIS A 91 -7.65 8.62 -7.22
N MET A 92 -7.43 8.02 -6.05
CA MET A 92 -7.84 8.62 -4.77
C MET A 92 -7.09 9.93 -4.50
N ALA A 93 -7.67 10.79 -3.69
CA ALA A 93 -6.99 11.99 -3.23
C ALA A 93 -5.67 11.63 -2.52
N THR A 94 -4.62 12.38 -2.78
CA THR A 94 -3.40 12.33 -1.96
C THR A 94 -3.76 12.79 -0.55
N TRP A 95 -3.27 12.08 0.47
CA TRP A 95 -3.46 12.51 1.85
C TRP A 95 -2.14 12.55 2.61
N MET A 96 -2.13 13.39 3.64
CA MET A 96 -1.04 13.51 4.60
C MET A 96 -1.56 13.26 6.01
N GLU A 97 -0.82 12.47 6.79
CA GLU A 97 -1.07 12.26 8.20
C GLU A 97 0.12 12.72 9.04
N THR A 98 -0.17 13.35 10.17
CA THR A 98 0.83 13.73 11.17
C THR A 98 0.38 13.36 12.57
N ASN A 99 1.30 12.81 13.36
CA ASN A 99 1.03 12.42 14.75
C ASN A 99 1.23 13.58 15.77
N LYS A 100 1.66 14.74 15.30
CA LYS A 100 1.88 15.97 16.11
C LYS A 100 1.32 17.20 15.42
N ASP A 101 1.02 18.22 16.21
CA ASP A 101 0.69 19.53 15.68
C ASP A 101 1.91 20.09 14.92
N LEU A 102 1.66 20.65 13.74
CA LEU A 102 2.68 21.28 12.90
C LEU A 102 2.49 22.79 12.88
N ASN A 103 3.60 23.52 12.73
CA ASN A 103 3.58 24.94 12.37
C ASN A 103 4.08 25.08 10.93
N ILE A 104 3.19 25.49 10.03
CA ILE A 104 3.49 25.65 8.61
C ILE A 104 3.30 27.14 8.25
N ASN A 105 4.38 27.82 7.92
CA ASN A 105 4.38 29.26 7.62
C ASN A 105 3.66 30.10 8.70
N GLY A 106 3.91 29.78 9.99
CA GLY A 106 3.29 30.48 11.11
C GLY A 106 1.85 30.08 11.43
N LYS A 107 1.25 29.18 10.65
CA LYS A 107 -0.10 28.67 10.86
C LYS A 107 -0.06 27.26 11.47
N LYS A 108 -0.95 27.02 12.43
CA LYS A 108 -1.02 25.74 13.12
C LYS A 108 -1.91 24.74 12.37
N LEU A 109 -1.35 23.57 12.04
CA LEU A 109 -2.08 22.39 11.61
C LEU A 109 -2.07 21.37 12.75
N LYS A 110 -3.25 20.93 13.20
CA LYS A 110 -3.38 19.92 14.26
C LYS A 110 -2.86 18.57 13.82
N ALA A 111 -2.50 17.71 14.79
CA ALA A 111 -2.29 16.29 14.52
C ALA A 111 -3.55 15.68 13.90
N GLY A 112 -3.39 14.86 12.87
CA GLY A 112 -4.51 14.26 12.15
C GLY A 112 -4.18 13.89 10.72
N LYS A 113 -5.22 13.49 9.98
CA LYS A 113 -5.15 13.08 8.58
C LYS A 113 -5.93 14.06 7.72
N TYR A 114 -5.35 14.45 6.60
CA TYR A 114 -5.86 15.50 5.73
C TYR A 114 -5.68 15.15 4.26
N GLY A 115 -6.67 15.45 3.45
CA GLY A 115 -6.51 15.50 2.00
C GLY A 115 -5.49 16.58 1.63
N PHE A 116 -4.55 16.23 0.77
CA PHE A 116 -3.52 17.12 0.28
C PHE A 116 -3.85 17.53 -1.15
N PHE A 117 -4.21 18.79 -1.31
CA PHE A 117 -4.54 19.36 -2.62
C PHE A 117 -3.59 20.50 -2.94
N VAL A 118 -3.46 20.79 -4.23
CA VAL A 118 -2.69 21.92 -4.71
C VAL A 118 -3.46 22.67 -5.80
N ILE A 119 -3.21 23.96 -5.92
CA ILE A 119 -3.62 24.74 -7.07
C ILE A 119 -2.35 25.18 -7.77
N PRO A 120 -1.99 24.54 -8.91
CA PRO A 120 -0.83 24.96 -9.68
C PRO A 120 -1.07 26.32 -10.32
N ASN A 121 -0.06 27.18 -10.29
CA ASN A 121 -0.01 28.40 -11.07
C ASN A 121 1.39 28.59 -11.63
N GLN A 122 1.58 29.49 -12.59
CA GLN A 122 2.89 29.71 -13.21
C GLN A 122 3.93 30.29 -12.23
N ASP A 123 3.48 31.16 -11.34
CA ASP A 123 4.37 31.90 -10.43
C ASP A 123 4.42 31.25 -9.05
N GLN A 124 3.27 30.84 -8.49
CA GLN A 124 3.16 30.34 -7.14
C GLN A 124 2.07 29.29 -7.00
N TRP A 125 2.38 28.18 -6.33
CA TRP A 125 1.40 27.14 -6.05
C TRP A 125 0.75 27.36 -4.69
N THR A 126 -0.57 27.14 -4.62
CA THR A 126 -1.27 27.08 -3.34
C THR A 126 -1.31 25.64 -2.85
N ILE A 127 -0.84 25.44 -1.62
CA ILE A 127 -0.94 24.14 -0.92
C ILE A 127 -2.16 24.17 -0.01
N ILE A 128 -2.91 23.06 0.04
CA ILE A 128 -4.18 22.96 0.78
C ILE A 128 -4.17 21.67 1.59
N PHE A 129 -4.53 21.78 2.86
CA PHE A 129 -4.93 20.67 3.73
C PHE A 129 -6.43 20.74 3.97
N ASN A 130 -7.13 19.65 3.69
CA ASN A 130 -8.59 19.56 3.74
C ASN A 130 -9.03 18.39 4.62
N THR A 131 -10.09 18.52 5.38
CA THR A 131 -10.57 17.44 6.27
C THR A 131 -11.17 16.27 5.52
N ASN A 132 -11.69 16.48 4.30
CA ASN A 132 -12.20 15.40 3.46
C ASN A 132 -11.06 14.74 2.66
N TRP A 133 -10.35 13.80 3.29
CA TRP A 133 -9.21 13.09 2.70
C TRP A 133 -9.62 11.79 1.98
N ASP A 134 -10.76 11.18 2.34
CA ASP A 134 -11.21 9.89 1.82
C ASP A 134 -12.19 10.10 0.66
N GLN A 135 -11.67 10.53 -0.49
CA GLN A 135 -12.46 10.79 -1.67
C GLN A 135 -11.73 10.38 -2.96
N HIS A 136 -12.50 10.14 -4.01
CA HIS A 136 -11.94 9.88 -5.34
C HIS A 136 -11.50 11.19 -5.99
N GLY A 137 -10.18 11.32 -6.18
CA GLY A 137 -9.62 12.52 -6.80
C GLY A 137 -9.94 13.79 -6.02
N LYS A 138 -10.68 14.70 -6.65
CA LYS A 138 -11.20 15.95 -6.07
C LYS A 138 -12.71 16.06 -6.20
N ASP A 139 -13.40 14.95 -6.45
CA ASP A 139 -14.80 14.96 -6.86
C ASP A 139 -15.72 15.51 -5.75
N GLU A 140 -15.33 15.31 -4.50
CA GLU A 140 -16.05 15.79 -3.31
C GLU A 140 -15.29 16.93 -2.58
N TYR A 141 -14.35 17.58 -3.28
CA TYR A 141 -13.61 18.69 -2.70
C TYR A 141 -14.54 19.88 -2.46
N ASP A 142 -14.57 20.34 -1.21
CA ASP A 142 -15.25 21.58 -0.81
C ASP A 142 -14.25 22.48 -0.06
N LYS A 143 -14.17 23.73 -0.49
CA LYS A 143 -13.29 24.74 0.12
C LYS A 143 -13.61 25.02 1.60
N LYS A 144 -14.88 24.77 2.02
CA LYS A 144 -15.27 24.95 3.43
C LYS A 144 -14.57 24.00 4.38
N ASP A 145 -14.09 22.87 3.87
CA ASP A 145 -13.39 21.82 4.61
C ASP A 145 -11.85 22.06 4.65
N ASP A 146 -11.36 23.16 4.04
CA ASP A 146 -9.95 23.54 4.12
C ASP A 146 -9.59 24.02 5.53
N VAL A 147 -8.63 23.36 6.15
CA VAL A 147 -8.10 23.74 7.46
C VAL A 147 -6.85 24.60 7.36
N LEU A 148 -6.15 24.53 6.24
CA LEU A 148 -4.97 25.33 5.98
C LEU A 148 -4.77 25.55 4.48
N ARG A 149 -4.48 26.79 4.09
CA ARG A 149 -4.03 27.18 2.73
C ARG A 149 -2.86 28.18 2.82
N PHE A 150 -1.86 27.98 1.99
CA PHE A 150 -0.69 28.86 1.91
C PHE A 150 0.02 28.77 0.57
#